data_28264350b402cf149201d36790f41619
#
_entry.id   28264350b402cf149201d36790f41619
#
_cell.length_a   1.000
_cell.length_b   1.000
_cell.length_c   1.000
_cell.angle_alpha   90.00
_cell.angle_beta   90.00
_cell.angle_gamma   90.00
#
_symmetry.space_group_name_H-M   'P 1'
#
loop_
_entity.id
_entity.type
_entity.pdbx_description
1 polymer ?
#
loop_
_entity_poly.entity_id
_entity_poly.type
_entity_poly.pdbx_seq_one_letter_code
_entity_poly.pdbx_strand_id
1 'polypeptide(L)'
;QAQTTLKAGDKAPDFVSKDQNGKTVSLKQFKGKKLVLYFYPKDNTSGCTAQACSLRDNFKELKKEGYTILGVSIDDEASHRDFIAKNNLPFSLLADTDKSIVTKYGVWTEKERNGVKAFSTTRTTFLINKDGYINKVITEIDTKNHAGQILTLKKK
;
A
#
# COMPACT_ATOMS: atom_id res chain seq x y z
N GLN A 1 -12.36 1.63 -16.37
CA GLN A 1 -11.27 1.10 -15.60
C GLN A 1 -11.74 0.54 -14.28
N ALA A 2 -11.53 -0.77 -14.09
CA ALA A 2 -12.04 -1.43 -12.90
C ALA A 2 -11.31 -0.96 -11.65
N GLN A 3 -12.07 -0.71 -10.60
CA GLN A 3 -11.55 -0.41 -9.28
C GLN A 3 -11.89 -1.54 -8.35
N THR A 4 -11.20 -1.60 -7.21
CA THR A 4 -11.51 -2.60 -6.19
C THR A 4 -12.98 -2.52 -5.80
N THR A 5 -13.58 -3.68 -5.53
CA THR A 5 -14.95 -3.73 -5.00
C THR A 5 -14.98 -3.64 -3.48
N LEU A 6 -13.82 -3.70 -2.83
CA LEU A 6 -13.74 -3.56 -1.38
C LEU A 6 -14.08 -2.13 -0.98
N LYS A 7 -14.75 -2.01 0.16
CA LYS A 7 -15.22 -0.71 0.66
C LYS A 7 -15.14 -0.65 2.16
N ALA A 8 -15.32 0.53 2.70
CA ALA A 8 -15.38 0.73 4.15
C ALA A 8 -16.43 -0.18 4.77
N GLY A 9 -16.08 -0.84 5.85
CA GLY A 9 -16.94 -1.80 6.53
C GLY A 9 -16.67 -3.25 6.17
N ASP A 10 -15.98 -3.50 5.06
CA ASP A 10 -15.64 -4.87 4.68
C ASP A 10 -14.46 -5.37 5.52
N LYS A 11 -14.45 -6.68 5.76
CA LYS A 11 -13.29 -7.29 6.36
C LYS A 11 -12.14 -7.25 5.37
N ALA A 12 -10.96 -6.82 5.81
CA ALA A 12 -9.79 -6.82 4.97
C ALA A 12 -9.37 -8.26 4.65
N PRO A 13 -9.13 -8.60 3.38
CA PRO A 13 -8.67 -9.95 3.02
C PRO A 13 -7.36 -10.30 3.71
N ASP A 14 -7.29 -11.51 4.25
CA ASP A 14 -6.07 -12.02 4.86
C ASP A 14 -4.97 -12.17 3.81
N PHE A 15 -3.74 -11.97 4.25
CA PHE A 15 -2.59 -12.24 3.40
C PHE A 15 -1.42 -12.74 4.22
N VAL A 16 -0.54 -13.48 3.55
CA VAL A 16 0.77 -13.87 4.07
C VAL A 16 1.75 -13.61 2.94
N SER A 17 2.78 -12.84 3.21
CA SER A 17 3.74 -12.46 2.20
C SER A 17 5.12 -12.29 2.82
N LYS A 18 6.06 -11.76 2.06
CA LYS A 18 7.41 -11.49 2.54
C LYS A 18 7.76 -10.03 2.35
N ASP A 19 8.47 -9.48 3.34
CA ASP A 19 8.97 -8.11 3.23
C ASP A 19 10.28 -8.08 2.43
N GLN A 20 10.92 -6.92 2.38
CA GLN A 20 12.15 -6.71 1.63
C GLN A 20 13.32 -7.59 2.10
N ASN A 21 13.25 -8.11 3.30
CA ASN A 21 14.30 -8.96 3.89
C ASN A 21 13.93 -10.44 3.90
N GLY A 22 12.82 -10.81 3.23
CA GLY A 22 12.35 -12.19 3.21
C GLY A 22 11.63 -12.62 4.47
N LYS A 23 11.35 -11.67 5.37
CA LYS A 23 10.63 -11.98 6.61
C LYS A 23 9.15 -12.13 6.32
N THR A 24 8.53 -13.17 6.87
CA THR A 24 7.11 -13.42 6.70
C THR A 24 6.27 -12.35 7.41
N VAL A 25 5.32 -11.78 6.67
CA VAL A 25 4.39 -10.77 7.18
C VAL A 25 2.98 -11.19 6.84
N SER A 26 2.08 -11.12 7.82
CA SER A 26 0.67 -11.45 7.62
C SER A 26 -0.21 -10.34 8.19
N LEU A 27 -1.45 -10.26 7.68
CA LEU A 27 -2.41 -9.28 8.19
C LEU A 27 -2.65 -9.47 9.68
N LYS A 28 -2.69 -10.72 10.14
CA LYS A 28 -2.96 -11.04 11.56
C LYS A 28 -1.97 -10.39 12.52
N GLN A 29 -0.74 -10.14 12.07
CA GLN A 29 0.29 -9.50 12.90
C GLN A 29 -0.07 -8.07 13.30
N PHE A 30 -1.01 -7.46 12.58
CA PHE A 30 -1.39 -6.06 12.83
C PHE A 30 -2.69 -5.92 13.62
N LYS A 31 -3.23 -7.02 14.11
CA LYS A 31 -4.41 -6.96 14.98
C LYS A 31 -4.10 -6.08 16.18
N GLY A 32 -5.00 -5.17 16.50
CA GLY A 32 -4.79 -4.18 17.55
C GLY A 32 -4.08 -2.93 17.12
N LYS A 33 -3.69 -2.85 15.84
CA LYS A 33 -3.02 -1.68 15.27
C LYS A 33 -3.77 -1.19 14.05
N LYS A 34 -3.71 0.12 13.81
CA LYS A 34 -4.25 0.71 12.59
C LYS A 34 -3.20 0.53 11.50
N LEU A 35 -3.62 0.08 10.32
CA LEU A 35 -2.70 -0.22 9.22
C LEU A 35 -3.01 0.62 8.00
N VAL A 36 -1.98 1.27 7.45
CA VAL A 36 -2.01 1.86 6.12
C VAL A 36 -1.41 0.82 5.19
N LEU A 37 -2.25 0.23 4.35
CA LEU A 37 -1.82 -0.75 3.36
C LEU A 37 -1.96 -0.09 1.99
N TYR A 38 -0.84 0.36 1.42
CA TYR A 38 -0.91 1.07 0.15
C TYR A 38 -0.28 0.25 -0.97
N PHE A 39 -0.99 0.23 -2.09
CA PHE A 39 -0.59 -0.50 -3.30
C PHE A 39 -0.09 0.50 -4.33
N TYR A 40 1.05 0.19 -4.94
CA TYR A 40 1.65 1.07 -5.95
C TYR A 40 2.25 0.22 -7.06
N PRO A 41 2.34 0.76 -8.29
CA PRO A 41 2.71 -0.08 -9.43
C PRO A 41 4.17 -0.50 -9.49
N LYS A 42 5.13 0.36 -9.11
CA LYS A 42 6.52 -0.02 -9.33
C LYS A 42 7.52 0.83 -8.55
N ASP A 43 8.50 0.16 -7.95
CA ASP A 43 9.61 0.83 -7.27
C ASP A 43 10.38 1.73 -8.23
N ASN A 44 10.93 2.80 -7.70
CA ASN A 44 11.84 3.72 -8.40
C ASN A 44 11.19 4.50 -9.55
N THR A 45 9.87 4.52 -9.65
CA THR A 45 9.17 5.42 -10.57
C THR A 45 8.88 6.74 -9.86
N SER A 46 8.71 7.83 -10.62
CA SER A 46 8.58 9.16 -10.03
C SER A 46 7.37 9.29 -9.10
N GLY A 47 6.20 8.80 -9.53
CA GLY A 47 4.99 8.87 -8.71
C GLY A 47 5.08 8.02 -7.45
N CYS A 48 5.62 6.81 -7.57
CA CYS A 48 5.75 5.91 -6.44
C CYS A 48 6.80 6.43 -5.44
N THR A 49 7.86 7.04 -5.95
CA THR A 49 8.88 7.66 -5.09
C THR A 49 8.28 8.85 -4.33
N ALA A 50 7.51 9.70 -5.02
CA ALA A 50 6.86 10.84 -4.37
C ALA A 50 5.92 10.38 -3.26
N GLN A 51 5.12 9.34 -3.53
CA GLN A 51 4.18 8.80 -2.55
C GLN A 51 4.91 8.25 -1.33
N ALA A 52 5.94 7.44 -1.54
CA ALA A 52 6.73 6.87 -0.45
C ALA A 52 7.41 7.96 0.39
N CYS A 53 7.96 8.98 -0.28
CA CYS A 53 8.61 10.09 0.42
C CYS A 53 7.63 10.93 1.22
N SER A 54 6.40 11.12 0.73
CA SER A 54 5.35 11.79 1.51
C SER A 54 5.08 11.04 2.80
N LEU A 55 4.96 9.72 2.73
CA LEU A 55 4.73 8.89 3.91
C LEU A 55 5.95 8.91 4.84
N ARG A 56 7.15 8.87 4.28
CA ARG A 56 8.39 8.96 5.05
C ARG A 56 8.48 10.28 5.82
N ASP A 57 8.24 11.39 5.13
CA ASP A 57 8.40 12.72 5.72
C ASP A 57 7.39 12.99 6.84
N ASN A 58 6.28 12.26 6.83
CA ASN A 58 5.22 12.40 7.82
C ASN A 58 5.06 11.14 8.68
N PHE A 59 6.09 10.31 8.72
CA PHE A 59 6.04 9.03 9.42
C PHE A 59 5.75 9.20 10.91
N LYS A 60 6.40 10.17 11.55
CA LYS A 60 6.18 10.47 12.96
C LYS A 60 4.73 10.78 13.26
N GLU A 61 4.13 11.64 12.44
CA GLU A 61 2.73 12.02 12.60
C GLU A 61 1.81 10.84 12.41
N LEU A 62 2.07 10.02 11.41
CA LEU A 62 1.26 8.82 11.15
C LEU A 62 1.36 7.83 12.31
N LYS A 63 2.55 7.62 12.84
CA LYS A 63 2.75 6.75 14.00
C LYS A 63 2.04 7.29 15.24
N LYS A 64 2.08 8.60 15.43
CA LYS A 64 1.41 9.25 16.54
C LYS A 64 -0.09 9.01 16.49
N GLU A 65 -0.65 8.92 15.28
CA GLU A 65 -2.06 8.60 15.09
C GLU A 65 -2.35 7.09 15.18
N GLY A 66 -1.34 6.29 15.48
CA GLY A 66 -1.50 4.86 15.68
C GLY A 66 -1.33 4.00 14.43
N TYR A 67 -0.89 4.59 13.31
CA TYR A 67 -0.75 3.85 12.07
C TYR A 67 0.58 3.12 11.96
N THR A 68 0.54 1.89 11.43
CA THR A 68 1.68 1.19 10.88
C THR A 68 1.53 1.24 9.36
N ILE A 69 2.62 1.32 8.62
CA ILE A 69 2.57 1.48 7.17
C ILE A 69 3.20 0.27 6.49
N LEU A 70 2.51 -0.28 5.50
CA LEU A 70 3.05 -1.30 4.60
C LEU A 70 2.77 -0.89 3.17
N GLY A 71 3.81 -0.87 2.34
CA GLY A 71 3.65 -0.72 0.91
C GLY A 71 3.62 -2.08 0.25
N VAL A 72 2.92 -2.21 -0.87
CA VAL A 72 2.82 -3.46 -1.61
C VAL A 72 3.00 -3.19 -3.09
N SER A 73 3.91 -3.90 -3.72
CA SER A 73 4.01 -3.95 -5.18
C SER A 73 4.43 -5.35 -5.60
N ILE A 74 4.40 -5.63 -6.89
CA ILE A 74 4.81 -6.94 -7.41
C ILE A 74 6.32 -7.03 -7.63
N ASP A 75 7.06 -5.98 -7.28
CA ASP A 75 8.52 -6.01 -7.34
C ASP A 75 9.08 -7.01 -6.33
N ASP A 76 10.28 -7.49 -6.59
CA ASP A 76 10.92 -8.47 -5.73
C ASP A 76 11.62 -7.83 -4.52
N GLU A 77 12.15 -8.68 -3.65
CA GLU A 77 12.78 -8.25 -2.40
C GLU A 77 14.00 -7.35 -2.67
N ALA A 78 14.81 -7.71 -3.65
CA ALA A 78 16.00 -6.93 -3.98
C ALA A 78 15.64 -5.52 -4.45
N SER A 79 14.61 -5.40 -5.28
CA SER A 79 14.11 -4.11 -5.73
C SER A 79 13.63 -3.28 -4.55
N HIS A 80 12.88 -3.89 -3.64
CA HIS A 80 12.38 -3.20 -2.44
C HIS A 80 13.51 -2.72 -1.54
N ARG A 81 14.55 -3.55 -1.33
CA ARG A 81 15.70 -3.13 -0.53
C ARG A 81 16.38 -1.90 -1.12
N ASP A 82 16.55 -1.90 -2.44
CA ASP A 82 17.15 -0.76 -3.14
C ASP A 82 16.29 0.50 -2.99
N PHE A 83 14.99 0.37 -3.19
CA PHE A 83 14.05 1.48 -3.09
C PHE A 83 14.05 2.07 -1.67
N ILE A 84 14.02 1.22 -0.66
CA ILE A 84 14.08 1.63 0.74
C ILE A 84 15.38 2.37 1.02
N ALA A 85 16.52 1.81 0.57
CA ALA A 85 17.84 2.39 0.84
C ALA A 85 17.99 3.76 0.18
N LYS A 86 17.56 3.88 -1.07
CA LYS A 86 17.69 5.14 -1.81
C LYS A 86 16.89 6.27 -1.20
N ASN A 87 15.75 5.94 -0.60
CA ASN A 87 14.83 6.96 -0.10
C ASN A 87 14.72 6.98 1.42
N ASN A 88 15.52 6.17 2.12
CA ASN A 88 15.50 6.08 3.59
C ASN A 88 14.08 5.85 4.12
N LEU A 89 13.38 4.88 3.54
CA LEU A 89 12.01 4.60 3.93
C LEU A 89 11.99 3.90 5.30
N PRO A 90 11.22 4.41 6.27
CA PRO A 90 11.18 3.84 7.63
C PRO A 90 10.13 2.75 7.81
N PHE A 91 9.56 2.24 6.73
CA PHE A 91 8.53 1.21 6.78
C PHE A 91 8.86 0.09 5.78
N SER A 92 8.19 -1.04 5.95
CA SER A 92 8.45 -2.22 5.11
C SER A 92 7.62 -2.22 3.84
N LEU A 93 8.13 -2.92 2.85
CA LEU A 93 7.47 -3.13 1.57
C LEU A 93 7.30 -4.63 1.36
N LEU A 94 6.10 -5.05 0.97
CA LEU A 94 5.81 -6.44 0.69
C LEU A 94 6.09 -6.76 -0.78
N ALA A 95 6.80 -7.86 -1.00
CA ALA A 95 7.17 -8.31 -2.34
C ALA A 95 6.10 -9.30 -2.84
N ASP A 96 5.07 -8.80 -3.49
CA ASP A 96 3.94 -9.59 -3.96
C ASP A 96 4.22 -10.18 -5.35
N THR A 97 5.31 -10.93 -5.45
CA THR A 97 5.80 -11.42 -6.75
C THR A 97 4.85 -12.40 -7.42
N ASP A 98 4.04 -13.14 -6.65
CA ASP A 98 3.05 -14.06 -7.19
C ASP A 98 1.69 -13.39 -7.43
N LYS A 99 1.59 -12.10 -7.15
CA LYS A 99 0.40 -11.27 -7.38
C LYS A 99 -0.82 -11.69 -6.54
N SER A 100 -0.59 -12.43 -5.45
CA SER A 100 -1.71 -12.92 -4.63
C SER A 100 -2.42 -11.79 -3.89
N ILE A 101 -1.68 -10.84 -3.34
CA ILE A 101 -2.28 -9.74 -2.57
C ILE A 101 -2.98 -8.74 -3.50
N VAL A 102 -2.31 -8.34 -4.57
CA VAL A 102 -2.91 -7.38 -5.52
C VAL A 102 -4.19 -7.94 -6.13
N THR A 103 -4.27 -9.26 -6.30
CA THR A 103 -5.47 -9.91 -6.81
C THR A 103 -6.57 -9.94 -5.75
N LYS A 104 -6.24 -10.35 -4.53
CA LYS A 104 -7.23 -10.40 -3.44
C LYS A 104 -7.84 -9.05 -3.14
N TYR A 105 -7.03 -7.99 -3.20
CA TYR A 105 -7.51 -6.65 -2.89
C TYR A 105 -8.15 -5.95 -4.09
N GLY A 106 -8.19 -6.63 -5.25
CA GLY A 106 -8.89 -6.12 -6.42
C GLY A 106 -8.20 -4.94 -7.08
N VAL A 107 -6.88 -4.81 -6.90
CA VAL A 107 -6.12 -3.70 -7.47
C VAL A 107 -5.26 -4.11 -8.67
N TRP A 108 -5.27 -5.39 -9.02
CA TRP A 108 -4.56 -5.90 -10.19
C TRP A 108 -5.54 -5.83 -11.36
N THR A 109 -5.39 -4.81 -12.20
CA THR A 109 -6.40 -4.48 -13.20
C THR A 109 -5.81 -4.41 -14.61
N GLU A 110 -6.65 -4.77 -15.58
CA GLU A 110 -6.28 -4.68 -16.98
C GLU A 110 -6.47 -3.24 -17.47
N LYS A 111 -5.46 -2.74 -18.18
CA LYS A 111 -5.51 -1.41 -18.79
C LYS A 111 -5.12 -1.53 -20.26
N GLU A 112 -5.76 -0.74 -21.09
CA GLU A 112 -5.45 -0.70 -22.51
C GLU A 112 -4.79 0.63 -22.84
N ARG A 113 -3.67 0.56 -23.58
CA ARG A 113 -2.97 1.75 -24.04
C ARG A 113 -2.50 1.50 -25.46
N ASN A 114 -2.95 2.33 -26.40
CA ASN A 114 -2.60 2.21 -27.82
C ASN A 114 -2.95 0.82 -28.36
N GLY A 115 -4.09 0.27 -27.97
CA GLY A 115 -4.55 -1.04 -28.40
C GLY A 115 -3.89 -2.21 -27.72
N VAL A 116 -2.94 -1.96 -26.81
CA VAL A 116 -2.24 -3.02 -26.09
C VAL A 116 -2.85 -3.15 -24.69
N LYS A 117 -3.27 -4.35 -24.35
CA LYS A 117 -3.84 -4.64 -23.01
C LYS A 117 -2.75 -5.21 -22.12
N ALA A 118 -2.66 -4.71 -20.91
CA ALA A 118 -1.71 -5.20 -19.92
C ALA A 118 -2.27 -5.01 -18.52
N PHE A 119 -1.90 -5.89 -17.60
CA PHE A 119 -2.27 -5.76 -16.19
C PHE A 119 -1.24 -4.93 -15.46
N SER A 120 -1.74 -4.14 -14.52
CA SER A 120 -0.88 -3.38 -13.61
C SER A 120 -1.62 -3.13 -12.31
N THR A 121 -0.87 -2.73 -11.28
CA THR A 121 -1.47 -2.37 -10.00
C THR A 121 -2.08 -0.98 -10.10
N THR A 122 -3.36 -0.87 -9.77
CA THR A 122 -4.02 0.42 -9.65
C THR A 122 -3.70 0.98 -8.27
N ARG A 123 -3.13 2.17 -8.23
CA ARG A 123 -2.71 2.84 -7.00
C ARG A 123 -3.91 3.02 -6.08
N THR A 124 -3.88 2.36 -4.92
CA THR A 124 -5.00 2.31 -3.98
C THR A 124 -4.46 2.16 -2.57
N THR A 125 -5.07 2.84 -1.61
CA THR A 125 -4.68 2.72 -0.21
C THR A 125 -5.88 2.28 0.62
N PHE A 126 -5.66 1.28 1.46
CA PHE A 126 -6.67 0.78 2.39
C PHE A 126 -6.24 1.16 3.81
N LEU A 127 -7.12 1.84 4.53
CA LEU A 127 -6.93 2.09 5.95
C LEU A 127 -7.69 1.02 6.70
N ILE A 128 -6.97 0.19 7.45
CA ILE A 128 -7.54 -0.96 8.14
C ILE A 128 -7.50 -0.68 9.63
N ASN A 129 -8.63 -0.90 10.31
CA ASN A 129 -8.73 -0.61 11.74
C ASN A 129 -8.16 -1.75 12.59
N LYS A 130 -8.18 -1.54 13.90
CA LYS A 130 -7.59 -2.47 14.87
C LYS A 130 -8.22 -3.87 14.85
N ASP A 131 -9.43 -3.97 14.33
CA ASP A 131 -10.17 -5.24 14.28
C ASP A 131 -10.02 -5.95 12.93
N GLY A 132 -9.25 -5.37 11.99
CA GLY A 132 -9.02 -5.97 10.69
C GLY A 132 -10.08 -5.64 9.65
N TYR A 133 -10.88 -4.60 9.89
CA TYR A 133 -11.88 -4.15 8.93
C TYR A 133 -11.41 -2.89 8.23
N ILE A 134 -11.82 -2.74 6.97
CA ILE A 134 -11.47 -1.58 6.17
C ILE A 134 -12.24 -0.38 6.69
N ASN A 135 -11.53 0.68 7.06
CA ASN A 135 -12.10 1.93 7.54
C ASN A 135 -12.32 2.91 6.41
N LYS A 136 -11.42 2.89 5.42
CA LYS A 136 -11.48 3.79 4.28
C LYS A 136 -10.68 3.20 3.12
N VAL A 137 -11.17 3.40 1.89
CA VAL A 137 -10.43 3.08 0.67
C VAL A 137 -10.17 4.39 -0.05
N ILE A 138 -8.91 4.68 -0.32
CA ILE A 138 -8.51 5.88 -1.05
C ILE A 138 -8.11 5.45 -2.46
N THR A 139 -8.88 5.88 -3.46
CA THR A 139 -8.65 5.53 -4.86
C THR A 139 -8.12 6.70 -5.68
N GLU A 140 -8.33 7.94 -5.20
CA GLU A 140 -7.80 9.15 -5.83
C GLU A 140 -6.55 9.56 -5.07
N ILE A 141 -5.41 9.04 -5.47
CA ILE A 141 -4.16 9.22 -4.71
C ILE A 141 -3.43 10.46 -5.18
N ASP A 142 -3.17 11.37 -4.24
CA ASP A 142 -2.26 12.50 -4.43
C ASP A 142 -0.87 12.04 -4.01
N THR A 143 -0.04 11.65 -4.97
CA THR A 143 1.28 11.09 -4.67
C THR A 143 2.20 12.05 -3.94
N LYS A 144 2.01 13.36 -4.14
CA LYS A 144 2.86 14.37 -3.50
C LYS A 144 2.43 14.69 -2.08
N ASN A 145 1.20 14.34 -1.70
CA ASN A 145 0.67 14.65 -0.37
C ASN A 145 -0.19 13.50 0.15
N HIS A 146 0.26 12.28 -0.04
CA HIS A 146 -0.52 11.11 0.39
C HIS A 146 -0.67 11.06 1.91
N ALA A 147 0.37 11.40 2.64
CA ALA A 147 0.28 11.45 4.11
C ALA A 147 -0.81 12.44 4.55
N GLY A 148 -0.91 13.58 3.87
CA GLY A 148 -1.95 14.56 4.17
C GLY A 148 -3.35 14.02 3.95
N GLN A 149 -3.53 13.22 2.89
CA GLN A 149 -4.82 12.58 2.64
C GLN A 149 -5.23 11.68 3.80
N ILE A 150 -4.28 10.91 4.35
CA ILE A 150 -4.55 10.00 5.46
C ILE A 150 -4.78 10.78 6.76
N LEU A 151 -3.92 11.74 7.06
CA LEU A 151 -3.98 12.49 8.31
C LEU A 151 -5.24 13.34 8.41
N THR A 152 -5.76 13.83 7.28
CA THR A 152 -6.98 14.63 7.26
C THR A 152 -8.19 13.83 7.72
N LEU A 153 -8.21 12.53 7.47
CA LEU A 153 -9.35 11.67 7.81
C LEU A 153 -9.56 11.51 9.32
N LYS A 154 -8.53 11.71 10.12
CA LYS A 154 -8.64 11.56 11.58
C LYS A 154 -9.59 12.56 12.20
N LYS A 155 -9.89 13.65 11.51
CA LYS A 155 -10.73 14.73 12.02
C LYS A 155 -12.22 14.44 11.89
N LYS A 156 -12.57 13.31 11.33
CA LYS A 156 -13.96 12.95 11.09
C LYS A 156 -14.52 12.00 12.15
#